data_7d3e56d10485b57058fe5d7c4a083c11
#
_entry.id   7d3e56d10485b57058fe5d7c4a083c11
#
_cell.length_a   1.000
_cell.length_b   1.000
_cell.length_c   1.000
_cell.angle_alpha   90.00
_cell.angle_beta   90.00
_cell.angle_gamma   90.00
#
_symmetry.space_group_name_H-M   'P 1'
#
loop_
_entity.id
_entity.type
_entity.pdbx_description
1 polymer ?
#
loop_
_entity_poly.entity_id
_entity_poly.type
_entity_poly.pdbx_seq_one_letter_code
_entity_poly.pdbx_strand_id
1 'polypeptide(L)'
;MDYLEGIEHEESGRRQFDLGFMHELQRDVVEMAEHSESNVTADLLFLAYLRHTARFGYFSYGPITIDVRVIEDIVGRTGAAAPLVGEPVFADDYVRFTRVLMDEVGRGGERRLDELHFLLAFMRFGEGLPGRVFGELGVTPEQVEQYAKGRQRGEAELETLYSPEEVAEYLGVHVQTVRGWIRTGRLPARRLTGQRALRIRASDIQSVLEPVEAAQRPEGL
;
A
#
# COMPACT_ATOMS: atom_id res chain seq x y z
N MET A 1 4.49 16.20 10.75
CA MET A 1 4.16 15.20 11.77
C MET A 1 4.42 13.86 11.11
N ASP A 2 5.45 13.16 11.59
CA ASP A 2 6.01 11.97 10.92
C ASP A 2 5.04 10.79 10.99
N TYR A 3 4.43 10.45 9.85
CA TYR A 3 3.60 9.25 9.68
C TYR A 3 4.42 7.96 9.47
N LEU A 4 5.71 7.96 9.82
CA LEU A 4 6.62 6.85 9.50
C LEU A 4 7.17 6.08 10.70
N GLU A 5 6.78 6.43 11.95
CA GLU A 5 7.37 5.80 13.14
C GLU A 5 6.83 4.40 13.48
N GLY A 6 5.80 3.90 12.79
CA GLY A 6 5.22 2.56 13.06
C GLY A 6 5.64 1.46 12.07
N ILE A 7 6.50 1.74 11.08
CA ILE A 7 6.87 0.77 10.05
C ILE A 7 8.34 0.42 10.17
N GLU A 8 8.65 -0.66 10.91
CA GLU A 8 9.99 -1.24 10.92
C GLU A 8 10.23 -2.04 9.63
N HIS A 9 11.31 -1.70 8.92
CA HIS A 9 11.83 -2.51 7.82
C HIS A 9 12.77 -3.58 8.37
N GLU A 10 12.36 -4.83 8.34
CA GLU A 10 13.27 -5.94 8.61
C GLU A 10 14.04 -6.36 7.35
N GLU A 11 15.17 -7.06 7.54
CA GLU A 11 16.08 -7.59 6.51
C GLU A 11 15.38 -8.48 5.44
N SER A 12 14.13 -8.91 5.69
CA SER A 12 13.33 -9.72 4.76
C SER A 12 12.59 -8.93 3.67
N GLY A 13 12.65 -7.58 3.70
CA GLY A 13 11.95 -6.71 2.72
C GLY A 13 10.42 -6.70 2.84
N ARG A 14 9.84 -7.27 3.89
CA ARG A 14 8.41 -7.20 4.21
C ARG A 14 8.15 -6.09 5.21
N ARG A 15 7.06 -5.33 5.02
CA ARG A 15 6.59 -4.39 6.03
C ARG A 15 5.95 -5.16 7.16
N GLN A 16 6.48 -5.03 8.36
CA GLN A 16 5.86 -5.55 9.57
C GLN A 16 4.94 -4.49 10.17
N PHE A 17 3.83 -4.94 10.73
CA PHE A 17 2.85 -4.09 11.37
C PHE A 17 2.92 -4.30 12.87
N ASP A 18 3.14 -3.23 13.60
CA ASP A 18 3.09 -3.22 15.04
C ASP A 18 1.68 -2.92 15.57
N LEU A 19 1.53 -2.87 16.90
CA LEU A 19 0.26 -2.52 17.53
C LEU A 19 -0.17 -1.09 17.21
N GLY A 20 0.77 -0.17 16.98
CA GLY A 20 0.49 1.20 16.59
C GLY A 20 -0.21 1.26 15.25
N PHE A 21 0.33 0.61 14.23
CA PHE A 21 -0.30 0.49 12.92
C PHE A 21 -1.71 -0.11 13.01
N MET A 22 -1.88 -1.17 13.80
CA MET A 22 -3.20 -1.81 13.96
C MET A 22 -4.22 -0.89 14.61
N HIS A 23 -3.82 -0.10 15.61
CA HIS A 23 -4.69 0.89 16.24
C HIS A 23 -5.07 2.03 15.29
N GLU A 24 -4.12 2.54 14.51
CA GLU A 24 -4.38 3.56 13.50
C GLU A 24 -5.33 3.04 12.43
N LEU A 25 -5.07 1.87 11.89
CA LEU A 25 -5.92 1.24 10.89
C LEU A 25 -7.36 1.05 11.41
N GLN A 26 -7.51 0.57 12.65
CA GLN A 26 -8.83 0.37 13.27
C GLN A 26 -9.56 1.69 13.49
N ARG A 27 -8.86 2.72 13.98
CA ARG A 27 -9.42 4.06 14.16
C ARG A 27 -9.94 4.62 12.86
N ASP A 28 -9.14 4.55 11.79
CA ASP A 28 -9.49 5.11 10.50
C ASP A 28 -10.68 4.38 9.86
N VAL A 29 -10.76 3.06 10.03
CA VAL A 29 -11.92 2.28 9.57
C VAL A 29 -13.21 2.69 10.28
N VAL A 30 -13.16 2.94 11.60
CA VAL A 30 -14.32 3.41 12.37
C VAL A 30 -14.71 4.81 11.92
N GLU A 31 -13.76 5.73 11.78
CA GLU A 31 -14.00 7.10 11.29
C GLU A 31 -14.61 7.09 9.87
N MET A 32 -14.13 6.23 8.99
CA MET A 32 -14.69 6.04 7.64
C MET A 32 -16.14 5.53 7.72
N ALA A 33 -16.43 4.60 8.63
CA ALA A 33 -17.78 4.07 8.83
C ALA A 33 -18.75 5.16 9.34
N GLU A 34 -18.29 5.99 10.29
CA GLU A 34 -19.05 7.15 10.80
C GLU A 34 -19.37 8.13 9.66
N HIS A 35 -18.38 8.52 8.86
CA HIS A 35 -18.56 9.47 7.76
C HIS A 35 -19.48 8.94 6.64
N SER A 36 -19.47 7.63 6.40
CA SER A 36 -20.33 6.99 5.41
C SER A 36 -21.70 6.54 5.97
N GLU A 37 -21.98 6.85 7.23
CA GLU A 37 -23.19 6.41 7.93
C GLU A 37 -23.42 4.89 7.77
N SER A 38 -22.35 4.08 7.90
CA SER A 38 -22.35 2.63 7.70
C SER A 38 -21.73 1.88 8.87
N ASN A 39 -21.92 0.57 8.89
CA ASN A 39 -21.18 -0.30 9.79
C ASN A 39 -19.73 -0.48 9.32
N VAL A 40 -18.86 -0.91 10.24
CA VAL A 40 -17.47 -1.26 9.95
C VAL A 40 -17.45 -2.57 9.17
N THR A 41 -17.10 -2.52 7.89
CA THR A 41 -17.12 -3.64 6.96
C THR A 41 -15.71 -4.06 6.52
N ALA A 42 -15.58 -5.25 5.94
CA ALA A 42 -14.33 -5.71 5.33
C ALA A 42 -13.91 -4.83 4.13
N ASP A 43 -14.87 -4.24 3.40
CA ASP A 43 -14.61 -3.33 2.29
C ASP A 43 -13.95 -2.02 2.76
N LEU A 44 -14.43 -1.44 3.88
CA LEU A 44 -13.81 -0.27 4.50
C LEU A 44 -12.42 -0.59 5.04
N LEU A 45 -12.24 -1.75 5.66
CA LEU A 45 -10.94 -2.21 6.12
C LEU A 45 -9.95 -2.37 4.96
N PHE A 46 -10.39 -2.92 3.84
CA PHE A 46 -9.56 -3.03 2.64
C PHE A 46 -9.13 -1.67 2.12
N LEU A 47 -10.05 -0.70 2.02
CA LEU A 47 -9.72 0.66 1.61
C LEU A 47 -8.75 1.33 2.59
N ALA A 48 -8.98 1.24 3.91
CA ALA A 48 -8.09 1.79 4.91
C ALA A 48 -6.69 1.17 4.80
N TYR A 49 -6.59 -0.17 4.68
CA TYR A 49 -5.34 -0.87 4.47
C TYR A 49 -4.59 -0.37 3.22
N LEU A 50 -5.28 -0.22 2.10
CA LEU A 50 -4.68 0.32 0.87
C LEU A 50 -4.17 1.75 1.07
N ARG A 51 -4.92 2.63 1.77
CA ARG A 51 -4.50 4.01 2.07
C ARG A 51 -3.23 4.06 2.90
N HIS A 52 -3.13 3.21 3.93
CA HIS A 52 -1.96 3.15 4.81
C HIS A 52 -0.72 2.55 4.15
N THR A 53 -0.91 1.64 3.20
CA THR A 53 0.19 0.91 2.55
C THR A 53 0.55 1.45 1.17
N ALA A 54 -0.34 2.23 0.54
CA ALA A 54 -0.10 2.80 -0.77
C ALA A 54 1.05 3.82 -0.76
N ARG A 55 1.76 3.85 -1.87
CA ARG A 55 2.72 4.92 -2.18
C ARG A 55 2.23 5.62 -3.44
N PHE A 56 2.14 6.97 -3.38
CA PHE A 56 1.71 7.79 -4.52
C PHE A 56 0.31 7.45 -5.06
N GLY A 57 -0.59 7.02 -4.17
CA GLY A 57 -1.94 6.60 -4.56
C GLY A 57 -2.03 5.20 -5.14
N TYR A 58 -0.92 4.44 -5.17
CA TYR A 58 -0.89 3.06 -5.64
C TYR A 58 -0.41 2.10 -4.55
N PHE A 59 -1.16 1.04 -4.33
CA PHE A 59 -0.69 -0.13 -3.61
C PHE A 59 0.02 -1.06 -4.60
N SER A 60 1.21 -1.54 -4.25
CA SER A 60 1.96 -2.49 -5.09
C SER A 60 2.62 -3.58 -4.26
N TYR A 61 2.38 -4.83 -4.65
CA TYR A 61 3.04 -5.99 -4.08
C TYR A 61 3.21 -7.08 -5.16
N GLY A 62 4.42 -7.30 -5.63
CA GLY A 62 4.71 -8.27 -6.68
C GLY A 62 3.89 -8.01 -7.96
N PRO A 63 3.08 -8.98 -8.39
CA PRO A 63 2.25 -8.85 -9.57
C PRO A 63 1.03 -7.94 -9.37
N ILE A 64 0.77 -7.47 -8.16
CA ILE A 64 -0.40 -6.68 -7.80
C ILE A 64 -0.05 -5.19 -7.87
N THR A 65 -0.88 -4.41 -8.58
CA THR A 65 -0.88 -2.95 -8.51
C THR A 65 -2.33 -2.46 -8.51
N ILE A 66 -2.70 -1.68 -7.50
CA ILE A 66 -4.05 -1.14 -7.29
C ILE A 66 -3.98 0.38 -7.19
N ASP A 67 -4.71 1.11 -8.03
CA ASP A 67 -4.93 2.54 -7.86
C ASP A 67 -5.97 2.76 -6.74
N VAL A 68 -5.53 3.35 -5.64
CA VAL A 68 -6.38 3.55 -4.45
C VAL A 68 -7.55 4.50 -4.74
N ARG A 69 -7.35 5.48 -5.61
CA ARG A 69 -8.41 6.45 -6.00
C ARG A 69 -9.59 5.74 -6.70
N VAL A 70 -9.30 4.71 -7.49
CA VAL A 70 -10.35 3.89 -8.12
C VAL A 70 -11.15 3.15 -7.06
N ILE A 71 -10.48 2.63 -6.04
CA ILE A 71 -11.15 1.93 -4.94
C ILE A 71 -11.99 2.91 -4.10
N GLU A 72 -11.46 4.10 -3.83
CA GLU A 72 -12.19 5.18 -3.13
C GLU A 72 -13.46 5.56 -3.85
N ASP A 73 -13.39 5.73 -5.17
CA ASP A 73 -14.54 6.07 -6.01
C ASP A 73 -15.60 4.94 -6.01
N ILE A 74 -15.17 3.68 -6.05
CA ILE A 74 -16.07 2.53 -5.93
C ILE A 74 -16.78 2.51 -4.58
N VAL A 75 -16.04 2.67 -3.48
CA VAL A 75 -16.61 2.71 -2.12
C VAL A 75 -17.57 3.88 -1.96
N GLY A 76 -17.20 5.08 -2.43
CA GLY A 76 -18.04 6.27 -2.38
C GLY A 76 -19.34 6.14 -3.19
N ARG A 77 -19.33 5.40 -4.29
CA ARG A 77 -20.52 5.15 -5.11
C ARG A 77 -21.41 4.04 -4.58
N THR A 78 -20.83 3.07 -3.88
CA THR A 78 -21.58 1.92 -3.35
C THR A 78 -22.48 2.34 -2.19
N GLY A 79 -22.32 3.58 -1.72
CA GLY A 79 -23.11 4.37 -0.79
C GLY A 79 -24.02 3.60 0.14
N ALA A 80 -23.88 3.86 1.42
CA ALA A 80 -24.74 3.47 2.52
C ALA A 80 -25.81 2.41 2.22
N ALA A 81 -25.49 1.17 2.52
CA ALA A 81 -26.53 0.26 3.00
C ALA A 81 -27.29 1.00 4.12
N ALA A 82 -28.61 0.83 4.24
CA ALA A 82 -29.54 1.47 5.14
C ALA A 82 -28.95 2.40 6.23
N PRO A 83 -29.51 3.62 6.41
CA PRO A 83 -28.94 4.63 7.31
C PRO A 83 -28.66 4.04 8.69
N LEU A 84 -27.47 4.31 9.19
CA LEU A 84 -27.01 3.83 10.50
C LEU A 84 -27.94 4.40 11.59
N VAL A 85 -28.46 3.53 12.43
CA VAL A 85 -29.20 3.94 13.62
C VAL A 85 -28.30 3.69 14.84
N GLY A 86 -27.51 4.71 15.22
CA GLY A 86 -26.58 4.63 16.35
C GLY A 86 -25.11 4.66 15.95
N GLU A 87 -24.24 4.21 16.84
CA GLU A 87 -22.79 4.11 16.57
C GLU A 87 -22.49 2.95 15.60
N PRO A 88 -21.44 3.07 14.75
CA PRO A 88 -21.02 1.99 13.86
C PRO A 88 -20.66 0.72 14.65
N VAL A 89 -21.17 -0.42 14.21
CA VAL A 89 -20.80 -1.73 14.75
C VAL A 89 -20.00 -2.51 13.73
N PHE A 90 -19.20 -3.47 14.19
CA PHE A 90 -18.47 -4.36 13.31
C PHE A 90 -19.44 -5.34 12.64
N ALA A 91 -19.52 -5.26 11.31
CA ALA A 91 -20.37 -6.12 10.51
C ALA A 91 -19.86 -7.57 10.47
N ASP A 92 -20.73 -8.51 10.12
CA ASP A 92 -20.38 -9.93 10.09
C ASP A 92 -19.24 -10.25 9.11
N ASP A 93 -19.15 -9.55 7.99
CA ASP A 93 -18.07 -9.70 7.02
C ASP A 93 -16.72 -9.25 7.58
N TYR A 94 -16.68 -8.15 8.35
CA TYR A 94 -15.48 -7.75 9.08
C TYR A 94 -15.03 -8.83 10.06
N VAL A 95 -15.95 -9.38 10.85
CA VAL A 95 -15.66 -10.44 11.82
C VAL A 95 -15.18 -11.70 11.11
N ARG A 96 -15.76 -12.07 9.97
CA ARG A 96 -15.28 -13.20 9.16
C ARG A 96 -13.88 -12.95 8.60
N PHE A 97 -13.62 -11.75 8.08
CA PHE A 97 -12.31 -11.37 7.58
C PHE A 97 -11.22 -11.48 8.67
N THR A 98 -11.49 -10.98 9.88
CA THR A 98 -10.50 -11.04 10.96
C THR A 98 -10.12 -12.48 11.33
N ARG A 99 -11.06 -13.43 11.22
CA ARG A 99 -10.76 -14.87 11.39
C ARG A 99 -9.83 -15.37 10.28
N VAL A 100 -10.10 -15.03 9.03
CA VAL A 100 -9.23 -15.39 7.90
C VAL A 100 -7.83 -14.82 8.10
N LEU A 101 -7.71 -13.55 8.55
CA LEU A 101 -6.42 -12.93 8.85
C LEU A 101 -5.65 -13.66 9.96
N MET A 102 -6.33 -14.04 11.04
CA MET A 102 -5.71 -14.79 12.12
C MET A 102 -5.26 -16.19 11.67
N ASP A 103 -6.03 -16.83 10.79
CA ASP A 103 -5.65 -18.12 10.20
C ASP A 103 -4.40 -17.98 9.31
N GLU A 104 -4.25 -16.87 8.57
CA GLU A 104 -3.04 -16.61 7.76
C GLU A 104 -1.81 -16.46 8.66
N VAL A 105 -1.90 -15.65 9.71
CA VAL A 105 -0.80 -15.49 10.69
C VAL A 105 -0.42 -16.84 11.29
N GLY A 106 -1.41 -17.68 11.62
CA GLY A 106 -1.16 -19.02 12.17
C GLY A 106 -0.48 -19.99 11.19
N ARG A 107 -0.75 -19.88 9.88
CA ARG A 107 -0.13 -20.73 8.84
C ARG A 107 1.35 -20.47 8.64
N GLY A 108 1.78 -19.22 8.75
CA GLY A 108 3.17 -18.82 8.57
C GLY A 108 4.10 -19.29 9.69
N GLY A 109 3.56 -19.68 10.85
CA GLY A 109 4.34 -19.96 12.06
C GLY A 109 5.05 -18.71 12.61
N GLU A 110 4.87 -17.59 11.99
CA GLU A 110 5.41 -16.29 12.39
C GLU A 110 4.49 -15.67 13.46
N ARG A 111 5.10 -15.03 14.46
CA ARG A 111 4.32 -14.39 15.55
C ARG A 111 4.00 -12.93 15.25
N ARG A 112 4.39 -12.42 14.08
CA ARG A 112 4.23 -11.03 13.70
C ARG A 112 3.36 -10.89 12.47
N LEU A 113 2.47 -9.92 12.50
CA LEU A 113 1.61 -9.56 11.38
C LEU A 113 2.42 -8.73 10.38
N ASP A 114 2.31 -9.05 9.10
CA ASP A 114 2.97 -8.32 8.02
C ASP A 114 2.03 -8.06 6.83
N GLU A 115 2.54 -7.32 5.85
CA GLU A 115 1.83 -6.95 4.63
C GLU A 115 1.32 -8.17 3.85
N LEU A 116 2.08 -9.27 3.84
CA LEU A 116 1.70 -10.51 3.15
C LEU A 116 0.48 -11.17 3.80
N HIS A 117 0.42 -11.19 5.13
CA HIS A 117 -0.71 -11.76 5.85
C HIS A 117 -2.02 -11.05 5.52
N PHE A 118 -2.02 -9.69 5.51
CA PHE A 118 -3.20 -8.92 5.11
C PHE A 118 -3.60 -9.19 3.66
N LEU A 119 -2.62 -9.18 2.76
CA LEU A 119 -2.87 -9.38 1.34
C LEU A 119 -3.47 -10.75 1.06
N LEU A 120 -2.87 -11.81 1.61
CA LEU A 120 -3.39 -13.17 1.48
C LEU A 120 -4.76 -13.34 2.14
N ALA A 121 -4.98 -12.70 3.30
CA ALA A 121 -6.27 -12.73 3.97
C ALA A 121 -7.37 -12.10 3.10
N PHE A 122 -7.13 -10.92 2.49
CA PHE A 122 -8.11 -10.31 1.58
C PHE A 122 -8.38 -11.17 0.35
N MET A 123 -7.35 -11.76 -0.24
CA MET A 123 -7.50 -12.65 -1.40
C MET A 123 -8.29 -13.92 -1.05
N ARG A 124 -8.02 -14.55 0.09
CA ARG A 124 -8.70 -15.79 0.52
C ARG A 124 -10.07 -15.53 1.09
N PHE A 125 -10.31 -14.36 1.65
CA PHE A 125 -11.64 -13.92 2.04
C PHE A 125 -12.58 -13.93 0.83
N GLY A 126 -12.14 -13.40 -0.31
CA GLY A 126 -12.78 -13.54 -1.62
C GLY A 126 -14.17 -12.95 -1.74
N GLU A 127 -14.68 -12.26 -0.72
CA GLU A 127 -15.99 -11.62 -0.69
C GLU A 127 -15.85 -10.09 -0.87
N GLY A 128 -16.96 -9.41 -1.18
CA GLY A 128 -17.04 -7.96 -1.24
C GLY A 128 -16.12 -7.31 -2.27
N LEU A 129 -15.61 -6.14 -1.93
CA LEU A 129 -14.70 -5.37 -2.75
C LEU A 129 -13.34 -6.07 -2.96
N PRO A 130 -12.67 -6.63 -1.92
CA PRO A 130 -11.43 -7.36 -2.11
C PRO A 130 -11.57 -8.50 -3.13
N GLY A 131 -12.62 -9.33 -3.01
CA GLY A 131 -12.86 -10.45 -3.92
C GLY A 131 -13.01 -10.02 -5.37
N ARG A 132 -13.71 -8.91 -5.62
CA ARG A 132 -13.87 -8.33 -6.97
C ARG A 132 -12.54 -7.82 -7.52
N VAL A 133 -11.80 -7.03 -6.73
CA VAL A 133 -10.53 -6.44 -7.15
C VAL A 133 -9.51 -7.51 -7.51
N PHE A 134 -9.29 -8.51 -6.65
CA PHE A 134 -8.34 -9.57 -6.95
C PHE A 134 -8.82 -10.51 -8.05
N GLY A 135 -10.14 -10.73 -8.17
CA GLY A 135 -10.73 -11.46 -9.29
C GLY A 135 -10.49 -10.78 -10.65
N GLU A 136 -10.63 -9.46 -10.73
CA GLU A 136 -10.36 -8.68 -11.94
C GLU A 136 -8.86 -8.65 -12.30
N LEU A 137 -7.98 -8.58 -11.28
CA LEU A 137 -6.54 -8.65 -11.48
C LEU A 137 -6.07 -10.03 -11.96
N GLY A 138 -6.86 -11.08 -11.75
CA GLY A 138 -6.52 -12.45 -12.13
C GLY A 138 -5.29 -13.01 -11.39
N VAL A 139 -4.97 -12.45 -10.21
CA VAL A 139 -3.84 -12.88 -9.39
C VAL A 139 -4.33 -13.85 -8.32
N THR A 140 -3.60 -14.94 -8.12
CA THR A 140 -3.93 -15.95 -7.11
C THR A 140 -3.07 -15.84 -5.84
N PRO A 141 -3.54 -16.31 -4.67
CA PRO A 141 -2.74 -16.36 -3.45
C PRO A 141 -1.40 -17.09 -3.63
N GLU A 142 -1.38 -18.19 -4.42
CA GLU A 142 -0.18 -18.98 -4.67
C GLU A 142 0.89 -18.18 -5.43
N GLN A 143 0.48 -17.35 -6.40
CA GLN A 143 1.40 -16.46 -7.12
C GLN A 143 2.03 -15.42 -6.18
N VAL A 144 1.25 -14.88 -5.25
CA VAL A 144 1.73 -13.93 -4.24
C VAL A 144 2.68 -14.60 -3.25
N GLU A 145 2.35 -15.81 -2.77
CA GLU A 145 3.25 -16.59 -1.92
C GLU A 145 4.56 -16.96 -2.62
N GLN A 146 4.48 -17.35 -3.90
CA GLN A 146 5.67 -17.66 -4.69
C GLN A 146 6.57 -16.44 -4.83
N TYR A 147 5.99 -15.27 -5.12
CA TYR A 147 6.72 -14.01 -5.18
C TYR A 147 7.40 -13.69 -3.83
N ALA A 148 6.66 -13.82 -2.72
CA ALA A 148 7.19 -13.58 -1.38
C ALA A 148 8.37 -14.52 -1.05
N LYS A 149 8.27 -15.80 -1.41
CA LYS A 149 9.36 -16.78 -1.25
C LYS A 149 10.57 -16.45 -2.11
N GLY A 150 10.37 -15.96 -3.34
CA GLY A 150 11.44 -15.50 -4.22
C GLY A 150 12.19 -14.30 -3.63
N ARG A 151 11.47 -13.32 -3.08
CA ARG A 151 12.09 -12.18 -2.37
C ARG A 151 12.98 -12.62 -1.19
N GLN A 152 12.52 -13.57 -0.38
CA GLN A 152 13.31 -14.09 0.74
C GLN A 152 14.59 -14.80 0.31
N ARG A 153 14.62 -15.35 -0.92
CA ARG A 153 15.81 -16.02 -1.48
C ARG A 153 16.77 -15.07 -2.21
N GLY A 154 16.48 -13.76 -2.24
CA GLY A 154 17.27 -12.80 -3.01
C GLY A 154 17.10 -12.95 -4.54
N GLU A 155 16.11 -13.70 -5.00
CA GLU A 155 15.73 -13.77 -6.40
C GLU A 155 15.07 -12.44 -6.78
N ALA A 156 15.65 -11.77 -7.78
CA ALA A 156 15.41 -10.41 -8.24
C ALA A 156 14.07 -9.77 -7.83
N GLU A 157 14.14 -8.71 -7.04
CA GLU A 157 13.02 -7.82 -6.79
C GLU A 157 12.43 -7.35 -8.13
N LEU A 158 11.16 -7.69 -8.38
CA LEU A 158 10.35 -6.93 -9.32
C LEU A 158 10.07 -5.58 -8.65
N GLU A 159 11.00 -4.66 -8.83
CA GLU A 159 10.97 -3.34 -8.24
C GLU A 159 9.80 -2.54 -8.81
N THR A 160 9.05 -1.85 -7.94
CA THR A 160 7.94 -0.99 -8.37
C THR A 160 8.43 0.07 -9.35
N LEU A 161 7.77 0.16 -10.50
CA LEU A 161 8.13 1.06 -11.58
C LEU A 161 7.13 2.23 -11.64
N TYR A 162 7.63 3.45 -11.56
CA TYR A 162 6.87 4.70 -11.61
C TYR A 162 7.00 5.40 -12.96
N SER A 163 5.97 6.12 -13.37
CA SER A 163 6.03 7.06 -14.50
C SER A 163 6.70 8.37 -14.05
N PRO A 164 7.19 9.20 -14.99
CA PRO A 164 7.71 10.53 -14.66
C PRO A 164 6.67 11.42 -13.99
N GLU A 165 5.40 11.26 -14.31
CA GLU A 165 4.27 11.99 -13.76
C GLU A 165 4.07 11.64 -12.27
N GLU A 166 4.07 10.36 -11.92
CA GLU A 166 3.96 9.87 -10.55
C GLU A 166 5.14 10.32 -9.68
N VAL A 167 6.37 10.28 -10.22
CA VAL A 167 7.56 10.79 -9.51
C VAL A 167 7.47 12.29 -9.29
N ALA A 168 6.96 13.05 -10.26
CA ALA A 168 6.80 14.51 -10.15
C ALA A 168 5.79 14.87 -9.04
N GLU A 169 4.67 14.17 -8.99
CA GLU A 169 3.65 14.32 -7.95
C GLU A 169 4.23 14.02 -6.57
N TYR A 170 4.96 12.91 -6.44
CA TYR A 170 5.60 12.51 -5.19
C TYR A 170 6.61 13.53 -4.65
N LEU A 171 7.48 14.01 -5.52
CA LEU A 171 8.53 14.95 -5.13
C LEU A 171 8.03 16.41 -5.03
N GLY A 172 6.76 16.68 -5.35
CA GLY A 172 6.19 18.01 -5.36
C GLY A 172 6.85 18.93 -6.40
N VAL A 173 7.32 18.39 -7.54
CA VAL A 173 8.01 19.12 -8.59
C VAL A 173 7.24 19.04 -9.91
N HIS A 174 7.53 19.94 -10.84
CA HIS A 174 6.92 19.88 -12.17
C HIS A 174 7.47 18.68 -12.96
N VAL A 175 6.62 17.98 -13.73
CA VAL A 175 6.99 16.79 -14.53
C VAL A 175 8.17 17.05 -15.49
N GLN A 176 8.31 18.28 -15.99
CA GLN A 176 9.44 18.65 -16.86
C GLN A 176 10.78 18.62 -16.11
N THR A 177 10.78 18.85 -14.80
CA THR A 177 11.97 18.72 -13.96
C THR A 177 12.41 17.25 -13.91
N VAL A 178 11.47 16.32 -13.65
CA VAL A 178 11.74 14.88 -13.65
C VAL A 178 12.25 14.43 -15.03
N ARG A 179 11.58 14.84 -16.10
CA ARG A 179 12.03 14.54 -17.47
C ARG A 179 13.41 15.14 -17.79
N GLY A 180 13.72 16.30 -17.21
CA GLY A 180 15.04 16.91 -17.25
C GLY A 180 16.11 16.04 -16.59
N TRP A 181 15.84 15.54 -15.38
CA TRP A 181 16.74 14.63 -14.67
C TRP A 181 16.98 13.32 -15.43
N ILE A 182 15.94 12.77 -16.05
CA ILE A 182 16.08 11.57 -16.89
C ILE A 182 16.97 11.87 -18.10
N ARG A 183 16.75 12.98 -18.77
CA ARG A 183 17.53 13.37 -19.96
C ARG A 183 19.00 13.64 -19.65
N THR A 184 19.30 14.18 -18.47
CA THR A 184 20.67 14.45 -18.01
C THR A 184 21.34 13.24 -17.36
N GLY A 185 20.63 12.13 -17.22
CA GLY A 185 21.14 10.91 -16.57
C GLY A 185 21.19 10.98 -15.03
N ARG A 186 20.69 12.08 -14.42
CA ARG A 186 20.61 12.24 -12.97
C ARG A 186 19.61 11.26 -12.34
N LEU A 187 18.52 10.95 -13.06
CA LEU A 187 17.50 9.97 -12.67
C LEU A 187 17.46 8.85 -13.69
N PRO A 188 17.91 7.63 -13.35
CA PRO A 188 17.81 6.49 -14.23
C PRO A 188 16.35 6.16 -14.58
N ALA A 189 16.08 5.92 -15.86
CA ALA A 189 14.77 5.47 -16.31
C ALA A 189 14.92 4.39 -17.36
N ARG A 190 13.94 3.49 -17.42
CA ARG A 190 13.88 2.39 -18.39
C ARG A 190 12.68 2.55 -19.30
N ARG A 191 12.77 2.01 -20.50
CA ARG A 191 11.67 1.97 -21.45
C ARG A 191 11.13 0.56 -21.54
N LEU A 192 9.82 0.39 -21.43
CA LEU A 192 9.20 -0.90 -21.66
C LEU A 192 9.35 -1.27 -23.15
N THR A 193 9.75 -2.52 -23.41
CA THR A 193 9.91 -3.04 -24.77
C THR A 193 8.60 -2.87 -25.54
N GLY A 194 8.67 -2.22 -26.71
CA GLY A 194 7.49 -1.95 -27.55
C GLY A 194 6.62 -0.75 -27.12
N GLN A 195 6.97 -0.05 -26.05
CA GLN A 195 6.24 1.14 -25.58
C GLN A 195 7.14 2.38 -25.50
N ARG A 196 6.55 3.57 -25.69
CA ARG A 196 7.28 4.83 -25.51
C ARG A 196 7.33 5.29 -24.04
N ALA A 197 6.61 4.61 -23.17
CA ALA A 197 6.49 4.96 -21.76
C ALA A 197 7.80 4.72 -21.00
N LEU A 198 8.25 5.74 -20.27
CA LEU A 198 9.38 5.65 -19.35
C LEU A 198 8.91 5.08 -18.01
N ARG A 199 9.78 4.30 -17.39
CA ARG A 199 9.58 3.75 -16.05
C ARG A 199 10.83 3.97 -15.20
N ILE A 200 10.62 4.38 -13.95
CA ILE A 200 11.63 4.75 -12.96
C ILE A 200 11.46 3.80 -11.79
N ARG A 201 12.53 3.23 -11.30
CA ARG A 201 12.49 2.37 -10.12
C ARG A 201 12.36 3.21 -8.85
N ALA A 202 11.69 2.67 -7.83
CA ALA A 202 11.61 3.31 -6.51
C ALA A 202 12.99 3.63 -5.93
N SER A 203 13.95 2.71 -6.05
CA SER A 203 15.33 2.88 -5.60
C SER A 203 16.06 4.03 -6.32
N ASP A 204 15.79 4.23 -7.62
CA ASP A 204 16.42 5.29 -8.41
C ASP A 204 15.93 6.69 -8.01
N ILE A 205 14.71 6.81 -7.43
CA ILE A 205 14.16 8.11 -6.99
C ILE A 205 15.00 8.70 -5.85
N GLN A 206 15.55 7.87 -4.97
CA GLN A 206 16.40 8.34 -3.88
C GLN A 206 17.69 9.01 -4.38
N SER A 207 18.16 8.65 -5.58
CA SER A 207 19.39 9.21 -6.14
C SER A 207 19.31 10.71 -6.48
N VAL A 208 18.10 11.28 -6.57
CA VAL A 208 17.89 12.72 -6.82
C VAL A 208 17.65 13.53 -5.54
N LEU A 209 17.53 12.84 -4.39
CA LEU A 209 17.40 13.46 -3.07
C LEU A 209 18.80 13.61 -2.47
N GLU A 210 19.26 14.85 -2.29
CA GLU A 210 20.50 15.13 -1.59
C GLU A 210 20.20 15.37 -0.10
N PRO A 211 20.92 14.72 0.85
CA PRO A 211 20.76 15.04 2.25
C PRO A 211 21.17 16.50 2.49
N VAL A 212 20.29 17.30 3.06
CA VAL A 212 20.65 18.65 3.51
C VAL A 212 21.38 18.48 4.86
N GLU A 213 22.69 18.65 4.87
CA GLU A 213 23.43 18.77 6.12
C GLU A 213 22.86 19.97 6.88
N ALA A 214 22.36 19.72 8.08
CA ALA A 214 21.91 20.79 8.96
C ALA A 214 23.11 21.73 9.19
N ALA A 215 22.99 22.98 8.72
CA ALA A 215 23.98 23.98 8.94
C ALA A 215 24.30 24.03 10.43
N GLN A 216 25.54 23.69 10.80
CA GLN A 216 26.05 23.85 12.16
C GLN A 216 25.79 25.29 12.56
N ARG A 217 24.93 25.53 13.54
CA ARG A 217 24.84 26.83 14.19
C ARG A 217 26.25 27.13 14.71
N PRO A 218 26.85 28.26 14.37
CA PRO A 218 28.08 28.68 15.05
C PRO A 218 27.74 28.88 16.52
N GLU A 219 28.30 28.03 17.39
CA GLU A 219 28.38 28.31 18.82
C GLU A 219 29.30 29.52 19.00
N GLY A 220 28.76 30.57 19.58
CA GLY A 220 29.60 31.62 20.17
C GLY A 220 29.28 33.04 19.71
N LEU A 221 28.50 33.73 20.49
CA LEU A 221 28.91 35.02 21.12
C LEU A 221 27.87 35.35 22.22
#